data_276c75da78c5796efdf63cbdd7e81666
#
_entry.id   276c75da78c5796efdf63cbdd7e81666
#
_cell.length_a   1.000
_cell.length_b   1.000
_cell.length_c   1.000
_cell.angle_alpha   90.00
_cell.angle_beta   90.00
_cell.angle_gamma   90.00
#
_symmetry.space_group_name_H-M   'P 1'
#
loop_
_entity.id
_entity.type
_entity.pdbx_description
1 polymer ?
#
loop_
_entity_poly.entity_id
_entity_poly.type
_entity_poly.pdbx_seq_one_letter_code
_entity_poly.pdbx_strand_id
1 'polypeptide(L)'
;MFRDAARIAFGEGITCAAVPEVRVLEVLREGKRKKIGKVDFLLTRGEGCKAVDFAALEVQAVYISGKTIRPAFDQYVRTGVLTDAGKRRPDFRSSAQKRLMPQLALKVPIFRRWGKSFFVATDSTFFSELPTMNPQSAGNGEVTWLSYDFERQSEGGYRMRPPKVVHTLWDDVETALREGKAPEKSELLAQLTESAMKLQSFTT
;
A
#
# COMPACT_ATOMS: atom_id res chain seq x y z
N MET A 1 -4.32 -5.35 12.75
CA MET A 1 -3.86 -4.21 11.93
C MET A 1 -3.88 -2.90 12.72
N PHE A 2 -5.02 -2.28 13.08
CA PHE A 2 -5.04 -1.02 13.86
C PHE A 2 -4.28 -1.13 15.19
N ARG A 3 -4.51 -2.21 15.95
CA ARG A 3 -3.82 -2.45 17.22
C ARG A 3 -2.30 -2.57 17.05
N ASP A 4 -1.85 -3.25 16.00
CA ASP A 4 -0.41 -3.45 15.77
C ASP A 4 0.28 -2.13 15.43
N ALA A 5 -0.30 -1.34 14.51
CA ALA A 5 0.22 -0.02 14.17
C ALA A 5 0.18 0.95 15.36
N ALA A 6 -0.93 0.99 16.11
CA ALA A 6 -1.06 1.85 17.27
C ALA A 6 -0.07 1.48 18.39
N ARG A 7 0.14 0.18 18.63
CA ARG A 7 1.13 -0.31 19.60
C ARG A 7 2.56 0.11 19.25
N ILE A 8 2.92 0.04 17.96
CA ILE A 8 4.24 0.46 17.49
C ILE A 8 4.38 1.98 17.57
N ALA A 9 3.32 2.74 17.21
CA ALA A 9 3.37 4.19 17.19
C ALA A 9 3.35 4.83 18.59
N PHE A 10 2.57 4.27 19.54
CA PHE A 10 2.23 4.93 20.79
C PHE A 10 2.57 4.12 22.05
N GLY A 11 2.94 2.84 21.89
CA GLY A 11 3.18 1.92 22.99
C GLY A 11 1.96 1.07 23.37
N GLU A 12 2.17 0.19 24.36
CA GLU A 12 1.12 -0.71 24.86
C GLU A 12 0.21 0.00 25.87
N GLY A 13 -1.02 -0.50 26.01
CA GLY A 13 -1.99 0.00 26.98
C GLY A 13 -2.61 1.37 26.67
N ILE A 14 -2.30 1.95 25.51
CA ILE A 14 -2.81 3.26 25.10
C ILE A 14 -4.16 3.13 24.40
N THR A 15 -5.14 3.91 24.83
CA THR A 15 -6.44 4.02 24.13
C THR A 15 -6.27 4.87 22.87
N CYS A 16 -6.60 4.29 21.75
CA CYS A 16 -6.46 4.91 20.43
C CYS A 16 -7.78 4.87 19.65
N ALA A 17 -7.93 5.83 18.74
CA ALA A 17 -9.02 5.84 17.76
C ALA A 17 -8.45 5.80 16.34
N ALA A 18 -9.23 5.25 15.39
CA ALA A 18 -8.91 5.29 13.97
C ALA A 18 -9.91 6.19 13.25
N VAL A 19 -9.42 7.23 12.60
CA VAL A 19 -10.21 8.18 11.82
C VAL A 19 -10.02 7.88 10.34
N PRO A 20 -11.07 7.44 9.63
CA PRO A 20 -10.94 7.06 8.22
C PRO A 20 -10.88 8.28 7.31
N GLU A 21 -10.23 8.10 6.16
CA GLU A 21 -10.30 8.95 4.97
C GLU A 21 -9.90 10.42 5.20
N VAL A 22 -8.89 10.67 6.02
CA VAL A 22 -8.43 12.02 6.35
C VAL A 22 -7.58 12.60 5.21
N ARG A 23 -7.92 13.82 4.77
CA ARG A 23 -7.12 14.56 3.78
C ARG A 23 -6.07 15.41 4.49
N VAL A 24 -4.81 15.19 4.11
CA VAL A 24 -3.64 15.78 4.79
C VAL A 24 -2.93 16.87 3.98
N LEU A 25 -3.35 17.08 2.73
CA LEU A 25 -2.79 18.11 1.86
C LEU A 25 -3.82 19.14 1.45
N GLU A 26 -3.37 20.38 1.27
CA GLU A 26 -4.14 21.45 0.67
C GLU A 26 -3.42 21.99 -0.56
N VAL A 27 -4.14 22.17 -1.65
CA VAL A 27 -3.67 22.86 -2.86
C VAL A 27 -4.53 24.07 -3.12
N LEU A 28 -3.90 25.15 -3.57
CA LEU A 28 -4.60 26.34 -4.01
C LEU A 28 -4.91 26.19 -5.51
N ARG A 29 -6.19 26.19 -5.87
CA ARG A 29 -6.65 26.24 -7.27
C ARG A 29 -7.67 27.35 -7.43
N GLU A 30 -7.44 28.25 -8.37
CA GLU A 30 -8.34 29.36 -8.67
C GLU A 30 -8.74 30.16 -7.43
N GLY A 31 -7.79 30.43 -6.54
CA GLY A 31 -8.01 31.14 -5.28
C GLY A 31 -8.73 30.34 -4.19
N LYS A 32 -9.12 29.08 -4.46
CA LYS A 32 -9.80 28.21 -3.48
C LYS A 32 -8.86 27.12 -2.94
N ARG A 33 -8.87 26.91 -1.63
CA ARG A 33 -8.17 25.79 -1.00
C ARG A 33 -8.93 24.49 -1.23
N LYS A 34 -8.28 23.51 -1.86
CA LYS A 34 -8.82 22.19 -2.08
C LYS A 34 -8.00 21.18 -1.29
N LYS A 35 -8.66 20.41 -0.43
CA LYS A 35 -8.01 19.32 0.32
C LYS A 35 -7.83 18.09 -0.57
N ILE A 36 -6.61 17.55 -0.59
CA ILE A 36 -6.22 16.36 -1.34
C ILE A 36 -5.38 15.41 -0.45
N GLY A 37 -4.82 14.35 -1.03
CA GLY A 37 -3.94 13.43 -0.29
C GLY A 37 -4.66 12.71 0.84
N LYS A 38 -5.71 11.97 0.49
CA LYS A 38 -6.48 11.18 1.46
C LYS A 38 -5.66 10.01 1.97
N VAL A 39 -5.49 9.91 3.28
CA VAL A 39 -4.93 8.75 3.99
C VAL A 39 -6.07 7.83 4.39
N ASP A 40 -5.89 6.51 4.27
CA ASP A 40 -6.95 5.56 4.60
C ASP A 40 -7.39 5.69 6.05
N PHE A 41 -6.43 5.76 6.99
CA PHE A 41 -6.71 5.97 8.40
C PHE A 41 -5.65 6.85 9.06
N LEU A 42 -6.07 7.76 9.94
CA LEU A 42 -5.22 8.32 10.98
C LEU A 42 -5.53 7.61 12.30
N LEU A 43 -4.51 6.99 12.87
CA LEU A 43 -4.57 6.48 14.23
C LEU A 43 -4.25 7.64 15.17
N THR A 44 -5.07 7.84 16.18
CA THR A 44 -4.88 8.95 17.13
C THR A 44 -4.77 8.41 18.54
N ARG A 45 -3.85 8.99 19.30
CA ARG A 45 -3.81 8.88 20.76
C ARG A 45 -4.45 10.12 21.34
N GLY A 46 -5.35 9.93 22.31
CA GLY A 46 -6.08 11.03 22.92
C GLY A 46 -5.85 11.13 24.44
N GLU A 47 -6.04 12.33 24.96
CA GLU A 47 -6.20 12.61 26.40
C GLU A 47 -7.54 13.30 26.59
N GLY A 48 -8.48 12.59 27.22
CA GLY A 48 -9.88 13.04 27.26
C GLY A 48 -10.49 13.09 25.85
N CYS A 49 -11.03 14.25 25.45
CA CYS A 49 -11.62 14.47 24.12
C CYS A 49 -10.65 15.06 23.09
N LYS A 50 -9.36 15.22 23.42
CA LYS A 50 -8.38 15.85 22.54
C LYS A 50 -7.41 14.82 21.96
N ALA A 51 -7.20 14.85 20.65
CA ALA A 51 -6.10 14.12 20.02
C ALA A 51 -4.79 14.84 20.35
N VAL A 52 -3.83 14.12 20.95
CA VAL A 52 -2.51 14.67 21.34
C VAL A 52 -1.39 14.12 20.46
N ASP A 53 -1.62 13.00 19.77
CA ASP A 53 -0.68 12.42 18.84
C ASP A 53 -1.40 11.61 17.75
N PHE A 54 -0.71 11.39 16.62
CA PHE A 54 -1.25 10.63 15.50
C PHE A 54 -0.19 9.90 14.69
N ALA A 55 -0.62 8.87 13.94
CA ALA A 55 0.18 8.16 12.95
C ALA A 55 -0.69 7.84 11.73
N ALA A 56 -0.10 7.75 10.55
CA ALA A 56 -0.81 7.34 9.35
C ALA A 56 -0.83 5.83 9.19
N LEU A 57 -1.93 5.30 8.69
CA LEU A 57 -2.04 3.92 8.25
C LEU A 57 -2.69 3.86 6.87
N GLU A 58 -1.95 3.36 5.91
CA GLU A 58 -2.39 3.05 4.56
C GLU A 58 -2.57 1.54 4.43
N VAL A 59 -3.64 1.11 3.77
CA VAL A 59 -3.93 -0.31 3.54
C VAL A 59 -3.79 -0.61 2.07
N GLN A 60 -2.72 -1.28 1.70
CA GLN A 60 -2.46 -1.65 0.32
C GLN A 60 -2.97 -3.05 0.03
N ALA A 61 -4.06 -3.13 -0.72
CA ALA A 61 -4.54 -4.38 -1.30
C ALA A 61 -3.97 -4.59 -2.71
N VAL A 62 -3.78 -5.87 -3.07
CA VAL A 62 -3.41 -6.25 -4.44
C VAL A 62 -4.60 -6.07 -5.36
N TYR A 63 -4.38 -5.43 -6.50
CA TYR A 63 -5.38 -5.39 -7.55
C TYR A 63 -5.51 -6.77 -8.21
N ILE A 64 -6.73 -7.26 -8.32
CA ILE A 64 -7.01 -8.52 -8.99
C ILE A 64 -7.63 -8.20 -10.34
N SER A 65 -6.95 -8.61 -11.43
CA SER A 65 -7.45 -8.44 -12.79
C SER A 65 -8.69 -9.31 -13.04
N GLY A 66 -9.58 -8.85 -13.92
CA GLY A 66 -10.77 -9.59 -14.32
C GLY A 66 -12.09 -8.89 -13.97
N LYS A 67 -13.19 -9.61 -14.04
CA LYS A 67 -14.52 -9.08 -13.68
C LYS A 67 -14.64 -8.84 -12.17
N THR A 68 -15.59 -8.02 -11.75
CA THR A 68 -15.84 -7.76 -10.33
C THR A 68 -16.02 -9.06 -9.53
N ILE A 69 -15.38 -9.11 -8.34
CA ILE A 69 -15.49 -10.26 -7.42
C ILE A 69 -16.81 -10.25 -6.62
N ARG A 70 -17.50 -9.12 -6.61
CA ARG A 70 -18.66 -8.91 -5.76
C ARG A 70 -19.73 -10.01 -5.87
N PRO A 71 -20.14 -10.47 -7.06
CA PRO A 71 -21.15 -11.54 -7.17
C PRO A 71 -20.69 -12.86 -6.53
N ALA A 72 -19.42 -13.23 -6.70
CA ALA A 72 -18.85 -14.45 -6.09
C ALA A 72 -18.73 -14.30 -4.57
N PHE A 73 -18.39 -13.13 -4.09
CA PHE A 73 -18.34 -12.81 -2.66
C PHE A 73 -19.74 -12.81 -2.01
N ASP A 74 -20.72 -12.19 -2.67
CA ASP A 74 -22.12 -12.19 -2.22
C ASP A 74 -22.70 -13.60 -2.18
N GLN A 75 -22.31 -14.46 -3.14
CA GLN A 75 -22.67 -15.87 -3.11
C GLN A 75 -22.00 -16.59 -1.94
N TYR A 76 -20.71 -16.39 -1.71
CA TYR A 76 -19.99 -16.98 -0.59
C TYR A 76 -20.63 -16.61 0.76
N VAL A 77 -20.98 -15.35 0.96
CA VAL A 77 -21.65 -14.89 2.18
C VAL A 77 -22.99 -15.62 2.39
N ARG A 78 -23.71 -15.94 1.32
CA ARG A 78 -25.03 -16.64 1.42
C ARG A 78 -24.91 -18.15 1.58
N THR A 79 -23.91 -18.78 0.96
CA THR A 79 -23.87 -20.25 0.82
C THR A 79 -22.67 -20.89 1.48
N GLY A 80 -21.69 -20.11 1.95
CA GLY A 80 -20.41 -20.62 2.44
C GLY A 80 -19.50 -21.20 1.34
N VAL A 81 -19.94 -21.18 0.07
CA VAL A 81 -19.19 -21.75 -1.06
C VAL A 81 -18.75 -20.65 -2.00
N LEU A 82 -17.44 -20.51 -2.17
CA LEU A 82 -16.86 -19.61 -3.16
C LEU A 82 -16.74 -20.31 -4.50
N THR A 83 -17.63 -19.98 -5.43
CA THR A 83 -17.54 -20.41 -6.83
C THR A 83 -17.00 -19.24 -7.66
N ASP A 84 -15.70 -19.18 -7.85
CA ASP A 84 -15.06 -18.24 -8.75
C ASP A 84 -14.48 -19.00 -9.95
N ALA A 85 -15.23 -19.04 -11.05
CA ALA A 85 -14.77 -19.56 -12.33
C ALA A 85 -13.91 -18.55 -13.11
N GLY A 86 -13.65 -17.37 -12.57
CA GLY A 86 -12.86 -16.33 -13.21
C GLY A 86 -11.37 -16.65 -13.20
N LYS A 87 -10.70 -16.53 -14.35
CA LYS A 87 -9.22 -16.54 -14.44
C LYS A 87 -8.67 -15.25 -13.88
N ARG A 88 -8.84 -15.03 -12.58
CA ARG A 88 -8.35 -13.84 -11.89
C ARG A 88 -6.89 -14.01 -11.54
N ARG A 89 -6.12 -12.94 -11.72
CA ARG A 89 -4.70 -12.93 -11.38
C ARG A 89 -4.39 -11.69 -10.56
N PRO A 90 -3.62 -11.81 -9.48
CA PRO A 90 -3.12 -10.65 -8.76
C PRO A 90 -2.14 -9.88 -9.66
N ASP A 91 -2.29 -8.56 -9.70
CA ASP A 91 -1.41 -7.65 -10.45
C ASP A 91 -0.53 -6.89 -9.45
N PHE A 92 0.53 -7.54 -8.99
CA PHE A 92 1.47 -6.98 -8.02
C PHE A 92 2.20 -5.76 -8.58
N ARG A 93 2.65 -5.82 -9.85
CA ARG A 93 3.41 -4.72 -10.49
C ARG A 93 2.57 -3.45 -10.62
N SER A 94 1.35 -3.54 -11.16
CA SER A 94 0.45 -2.38 -11.23
C SER A 94 0.08 -1.86 -9.83
N SER A 95 -0.07 -2.74 -8.86
CA SER A 95 -0.38 -2.35 -7.49
C SER A 95 0.76 -1.58 -6.85
N ALA A 96 2.01 -2.02 -7.02
CA ALA A 96 3.18 -1.35 -6.47
C ALA A 96 3.47 -0.01 -7.17
N GLN A 97 3.71 -0.04 -8.48
CA GLN A 97 4.19 1.14 -9.20
C GLN A 97 3.10 2.17 -9.52
N LYS A 98 1.91 1.71 -9.93
CA LYS A 98 0.84 2.64 -10.36
C LYS A 98 -0.05 3.13 -9.23
N ARG A 99 -0.09 2.45 -8.10
CA ARG A 99 -0.98 2.78 -6.99
C ARG A 99 -0.24 3.14 -5.72
N LEU A 100 0.57 2.22 -5.17
CA LEU A 100 1.26 2.42 -3.91
C LEU A 100 2.28 3.55 -4.01
N MET A 101 3.18 3.52 -5.00
CA MET A 101 4.23 4.53 -5.15
C MET A 101 3.70 5.97 -5.23
N PRO A 102 2.72 6.32 -6.08
CA PRO A 102 2.20 7.68 -6.12
C PRO A 102 1.55 8.13 -4.81
N GLN A 103 0.93 7.21 -4.08
CA GLN A 103 0.32 7.52 -2.79
C GLN A 103 1.37 7.80 -1.72
N LEU A 104 2.41 6.96 -1.64
CA LEU A 104 3.50 7.16 -0.69
C LEU A 104 4.29 8.43 -1.01
N ALA A 105 4.64 8.67 -2.28
CA ALA A 105 5.35 9.87 -2.73
C ALA A 105 4.63 11.16 -2.36
N LEU A 106 3.29 11.13 -2.35
CA LEU A 106 2.49 12.29 -1.97
C LEU A 106 2.39 12.47 -0.45
N LYS A 107 2.31 11.40 0.31
CA LYS A 107 1.93 11.42 1.72
C LYS A 107 3.12 11.33 2.67
N VAL A 108 4.06 10.40 2.44
CA VAL A 108 5.18 10.14 3.37
C VAL A 108 6.00 11.40 3.68
N PRO A 109 6.37 12.26 2.70
CA PRO A 109 7.13 13.48 3.00
C PRO A 109 6.44 14.43 3.98
N ILE A 110 5.10 14.41 4.06
CA ILE A 110 4.33 15.23 4.99
C ILE A 110 4.49 14.70 6.40
N PHE A 111 4.29 13.39 6.60
CA PHE A 111 4.42 12.75 7.91
C PHE A 111 5.86 12.81 8.41
N ARG A 112 6.85 12.63 7.52
CA ARG A 112 8.27 12.85 7.81
C ARG A 112 8.53 14.26 8.36
N ARG A 113 7.97 15.30 7.71
CA ARG A 113 8.10 16.70 8.18
C ARG A 113 7.50 16.91 9.57
N TRP A 114 6.42 16.20 9.87
CA TRP A 114 5.80 16.27 11.20
C TRP A 114 6.46 15.37 12.25
N GLY A 115 7.48 14.59 11.87
CA GLY A 115 8.09 13.58 12.73
C GLY A 115 7.11 12.49 13.15
N LYS A 116 6.19 12.11 12.25
CA LYS A 116 5.14 11.12 12.52
C LYS A 116 5.33 9.85 11.71
N SER A 117 5.04 8.70 12.34
CA SER A 117 5.14 7.40 11.71
C SER A 117 4.11 7.23 10.59
N PHE A 118 4.54 6.61 9.50
CA PHE A 118 3.71 6.23 8.38
C PHE A 118 3.72 4.71 8.21
N PHE A 119 2.58 4.08 8.43
CA PHE A 119 2.42 2.64 8.33
C PHE A 119 1.78 2.25 7.00
N VAL A 120 2.27 1.14 6.42
CA VAL A 120 1.67 0.49 5.25
C VAL A 120 1.34 -0.95 5.62
N ALA A 121 0.06 -1.27 5.71
CA ALA A 121 -0.41 -2.63 5.92
C ALA A 121 -0.63 -3.31 4.57
N THR A 122 -0.08 -4.51 4.40
CA THR A 122 -0.19 -5.29 3.17
C THR A 122 -0.18 -6.79 3.47
N ASP A 123 -0.55 -7.62 2.50
CA ASP A 123 -0.33 -9.06 2.59
C ASP A 123 1.15 -9.43 2.34
N SER A 124 1.54 -10.59 2.84
CA SER A 124 2.94 -11.06 2.77
C SER A 124 3.40 -11.32 1.34
N THR A 125 2.51 -11.79 0.48
CA THR A 125 2.82 -12.06 -0.93
C THR A 125 3.12 -10.77 -1.66
N PHE A 126 2.26 -9.73 -1.50
CA PHE A 126 2.53 -8.43 -2.10
C PHE A 126 3.84 -7.82 -1.60
N PHE A 127 4.10 -7.92 -0.28
CA PHE A 127 5.34 -7.38 0.29
C PHE A 127 6.59 -8.08 -0.28
N SER A 128 6.52 -9.41 -0.51
CA SER A 128 7.63 -10.17 -1.09
C SER A 128 7.91 -9.86 -2.57
N GLU A 129 6.91 -9.34 -3.29
CA GLU A 129 7.04 -8.90 -4.69
C GLU A 129 7.55 -7.45 -4.83
N LEU A 130 7.66 -6.71 -3.72
CA LEU A 130 8.28 -5.39 -3.74
C LEU A 130 9.79 -5.51 -3.94
N PRO A 131 10.43 -4.54 -4.60
CA PRO A 131 11.88 -4.47 -4.66
C PRO A 131 12.52 -4.48 -3.27
N THR A 132 13.73 -5.00 -3.17
CA THR A 132 14.46 -5.06 -1.90
C THR A 132 14.70 -3.65 -1.35
N MET A 133 14.34 -3.44 -0.11
CA MET A 133 14.55 -2.20 0.65
C MET A 133 15.44 -2.50 1.85
N ASN A 134 16.28 -1.55 2.27
CA ASN A 134 17.18 -1.71 3.40
C ASN A 134 16.42 -1.56 4.71
N PRO A 135 16.32 -2.62 5.55
CA PRO A 135 15.63 -2.52 6.82
C PRO A 135 16.41 -1.65 7.80
N GLN A 136 15.68 -0.87 8.58
CA GLN A 136 16.19 -0.03 9.65
C GLN A 136 15.82 -0.62 11.02
N SER A 137 16.54 -0.21 12.05
CA SER A 137 16.16 -0.51 13.43
C SER A 137 14.85 0.19 13.81
N ALA A 138 14.14 -0.39 14.78
CA ALA A 138 12.92 0.21 15.32
C ALA A 138 13.19 1.65 15.81
N GLY A 139 12.32 2.58 15.42
CA GLY A 139 12.46 4.00 15.75
C GLY A 139 13.21 4.86 14.73
N ASN A 140 13.99 4.25 13.82
CA ASN A 140 14.73 4.98 12.79
C ASN A 140 14.04 4.96 11.42
N GLY A 141 12.93 4.23 11.27
CA GLY A 141 12.20 4.14 10.02
C GLY A 141 11.19 5.28 9.85
N GLU A 142 11.04 5.73 8.62
CA GLU A 142 10.04 6.73 8.22
C GLU A 142 8.78 6.06 7.67
N VAL A 143 8.96 4.87 7.07
CA VAL A 143 7.87 3.99 6.63
C VAL A 143 7.97 2.67 7.38
N THR A 144 6.88 2.25 8.00
CA THR A 144 6.80 0.98 8.72
C THR A 144 5.82 0.06 7.98
N TRP A 145 6.33 -1.02 7.46
CA TRP A 145 5.56 -2.05 6.78
C TRP A 145 5.02 -3.05 7.77
N LEU A 146 3.72 -3.33 7.69
CA LEU A 146 3.03 -4.37 8.43
C LEU A 146 2.59 -5.45 7.44
N SER A 147 3.43 -6.45 7.25
CA SER A 147 3.19 -7.55 6.31
C SER A 147 2.45 -8.68 7.00
N TYR A 148 1.19 -8.90 6.63
CA TYR A 148 0.30 -9.88 7.23
C TYR A 148 0.24 -11.17 6.42
N ASP A 149 0.21 -12.29 7.13
CA ASP A 149 -0.02 -13.61 6.59
C ASP A 149 -1.31 -14.21 7.15
N PHE A 150 -1.88 -15.18 6.43
CA PHE A 150 -3.11 -15.83 6.82
C PHE A 150 -2.90 -17.32 7.00
N GLU A 151 -3.30 -17.85 8.14
CA GLU A 151 -3.24 -19.25 8.48
C GLU A 151 -4.60 -19.89 8.31
N ARG A 152 -4.66 -20.96 7.52
CA ARG A 152 -5.88 -21.75 7.39
C ARG A 152 -6.15 -22.51 8.69
N GLN A 153 -7.38 -22.42 9.18
CA GLN A 153 -7.83 -23.12 10.38
C GLN A 153 -8.40 -24.49 10.02
N SER A 154 -8.26 -25.46 10.94
CA SER A 154 -8.78 -26.84 10.78
C SER A 154 -10.30 -26.88 10.62
N GLU A 155 -11.00 -25.98 11.28
CA GLU A 155 -12.47 -25.87 11.24
C GLU A 155 -12.99 -25.06 10.03
N GLY A 156 -12.07 -24.66 9.13
CA GLY A 156 -12.36 -23.80 7.99
C GLY A 156 -12.12 -22.32 8.28
N GLY A 157 -11.96 -21.53 7.19
CA GLY A 157 -11.63 -20.10 7.30
C GLY A 157 -10.14 -19.82 7.48
N TYR A 158 -9.82 -18.55 7.71
CA TYR A 158 -8.45 -18.06 7.83
C TYR A 158 -8.32 -17.15 9.05
N ARG A 159 -7.19 -17.29 9.74
CA ARG A 159 -6.79 -16.41 10.83
C ARG A 159 -5.60 -15.56 10.39
N MET A 160 -5.70 -14.26 10.60
CA MET A 160 -4.59 -13.34 10.36
C MET A 160 -3.53 -13.51 11.45
N ARG A 161 -2.28 -13.77 11.05
CA ARG A 161 -1.14 -13.85 11.97
C ARG A 161 -0.66 -12.46 12.38
N PRO A 162 0.09 -12.34 13.49
CA PRO A 162 0.83 -11.12 13.77
C PRO A 162 1.70 -10.71 12.59
N PRO A 163 1.81 -9.41 12.28
CA PRO A 163 2.55 -8.98 11.10
C PRO A 163 4.06 -9.14 11.27
N LYS A 164 4.75 -9.43 10.17
CA LYS A 164 6.18 -9.11 10.06
C LYS A 164 6.29 -7.58 9.94
N VAL A 165 7.08 -6.99 10.84
CA VAL A 165 7.32 -5.54 10.87
C VAL A 165 8.67 -5.24 10.23
N VAL A 166 8.67 -4.32 9.26
CA VAL A 166 9.90 -3.85 8.60
C VAL A 166 9.88 -2.33 8.60
N HIS A 167 10.95 -1.72 9.09
CA HIS A 167 11.13 -0.26 9.08
C HIS A 167 12.07 0.12 7.94
N THR A 168 11.77 1.16 7.19
CA THR A 168 12.59 1.62 6.06
C THR A 168 12.67 3.16 6.05
N LEU A 169 13.73 3.70 5.44
CA LEU A 169 13.77 5.12 5.10
C LEU A 169 12.94 5.38 3.86
N TRP A 170 12.38 6.58 3.76
CA TRP A 170 11.61 6.98 2.59
C TRP A 170 12.45 6.97 1.31
N ASP A 171 13.67 7.46 1.37
CA ASP A 171 14.57 7.55 0.21
C ASP A 171 14.90 6.15 -0.36
N ASP A 172 15.04 5.12 0.50
CA ASP A 172 15.19 3.73 0.06
C ASP A 172 13.91 3.20 -0.60
N VAL A 173 12.75 3.49 -0.02
CA VAL A 173 11.45 3.10 -0.58
C VAL A 173 11.23 3.75 -1.94
N GLU A 174 11.50 5.05 -2.06
CA GLU A 174 11.33 5.80 -3.30
C GLU A 174 12.24 5.26 -4.39
N THR A 175 13.53 5.03 -4.07
CA THR A 175 14.50 4.44 -4.98
C THR A 175 14.06 3.04 -5.42
N ALA A 176 13.77 2.15 -4.49
CA ALA A 176 13.36 0.78 -4.78
C ALA A 176 12.09 0.72 -5.66
N LEU A 177 11.07 1.52 -5.38
CA LEU A 177 9.83 1.52 -6.16
C LEU A 177 9.97 2.20 -7.54
N ARG A 178 11.00 3.04 -7.75
CA ARG A 178 11.31 3.68 -9.03
C ARG A 178 12.23 2.85 -9.90
N GLU A 179 13.08 1.99 -9.31
CA GLU A 179 14.06 1.21 -10.04
C GLU A 179 13.42 0.12 -10.90
N GLY A 180 13.10 0.49 -12.14
CA GLY A 180 13.06 -0.46 -13.23
C GLY A 180 14.38 -0.34 -14.01
N LYS A 181 15.12 -1.42 -14.17
CA LYS A 181 16.30 -1.41 -15.06
C LYS A 181 15.80 -1.21 -16.48
N ALA A 182 16.10 -0.05 -17.06
CA ALA A 182 15.83 0.17 -18.47
C ALA A 182 16.73 -0.78 -19.29
N PRO A 183 16.21 -1.43 -20.34
CA PRO A 183 17.07 -2.16 -21.26
C PRO A 183 18.04 -1.21 -21.96
N GLU A 184 19.17 -1.71 -22.39
CA GLU A 184 20.06 -0.96 -23.25
C GLU A 184 19.32 -0.56 -24.55
N LYS A 185 19.70 0.60 -25.11
CA LYS A 185 19.04 1.12 -26.34
C LYS A 185 19.06 0.10 -27.48
N SER A 186 20.15 -0.64 -27.62
CA SER A 186 20.32 -1.71 -28.63
C SER A 186 19.33 -2.86 -28.40
N GLU A 187 19.14 -3.27 -27.14
CA GLU A 187 18.17 -4.32 -26.78
C GLU A 187 16.74 -3.89 -27.09
N LEU A 188 16.40 -2.63 -26.74
CA LEU A 188 15.08 -2.09 -27.07
C LEU A 188 14.85 -2.01 -28.56
N LEU A 189 15.84 -1.58 -29.36
CA LEU A 189 15.73 -1.54 -30.82
C LEU A 189 15.55 -2.93 -31.43
N ALA A 190 16.26 -3.95 -30.90
CA ALA A 190 16.08 -5.34 -31.31
C ALA A 190 14.65 -5.83 -31.02
N GLN A 191 14.12 -5.59 -29.82
CA GLN A 191 12.75 -5.93 -29.47
C GLN A 191 11.71 -5.24 -30.37
N LEU A 192 11.93 -3.97 -30.71
CA LEU A 192 11.07 -3.23 -31.62
C LEU A 192 11.08 -3.82 -33.03
N THR A 193 12.25 -4.24 -33.51
CA THR A 193 12.43 -4.89 -34.83
C THR A 193 11.71 -6.25 -34.88
N GLU A 194 11.83 -7.06 -33.83
CA GLU A 194 11.10 -8.33 -33.72
C GLU A 194 9.59 -8.13 -33.62
N SER A 195 9.15 -7.01 -33.05
CA SER A 195 7.75 -6.63 -32.92
C SER A 195 7.18 -5.93 -34.17
N ALA A 196 7.93 -5.85 -35.25
CA ALA A 196 7.59 -5.09 -36.47
C ALA A 196 6.21 -5.45 -37.07
N MET A 197 5.72 -6.67 -36.86
CA MET A 197 4.38 -7.09 -37.28
C MET A 197 3.21 -6.36 -36.55
N LYS A 198 3.53 -5.58 -35.51
CA LYS A 198 2.55 -4.78 -34.73
C LYS A 198 2.68 -3.28 -34.97
N LEU A 199 3.59 -2.86 -35.83
CA LEU A 199 3.84 -1.45 -36.09
C LEU A 199 2.76 -0.87 -37.00
N GLN A 200 2.11 0.21 -36.53
CA GLN A 200 1.34 1.10 -37.40
C GLN A 200 2.29 2.15 -37.95
N SER A 201 2.60 2.07 -39.24
CA SER A 201 3.41 3.09 -39.91
C SER A 201 2.60 4.37 -40.14
N PHE A 202 3.19 5.51 -39.86
CA PHE A 202 2.66 6.83 -40.23
C PHE A 202 3.79 7.68 -40.77
N THR A 203 3.45 8.62 -41.63
CA THR A 203 4.40 9.60 -42.17
C THR A 203 4.16 10.94 -41.46
N THR A 204 5.24 11.61 -41.03
CA THR A 204 5.21 12.95 -40.44
C THR A 204 5.19 14.02 -41.51
#